data_4b41b816f98f46f7910f4f3c41067d68
#
_entry.id   4b41b816f98f46f7910f4f3c41067d68
#
_cell.length_a   1.000
_cell.length_b   1.000
_cell.length_c   1.000
_cell.angle_alpha   90.00
_cell.angle_beta   90.00
_cell.angle_gamma   90.00
#
_symmetry.space_group_name_H-M   'P 1'
#
loop_
_entity.id
_entity.type
_entity.pdbx_description
1 polymer ?
#
loop_
_entity_poly.entity_id
_entity_poly.type
_entity_poly.pdbx_seq_one_letter_code
_entity_poly.pdbx_strand_id
1 'polypeptide(L)'
;MKILFIARTYPPLIGGMERFASDFFQNLSKTTDIELLANPRGKEAILPFYFKCFFYLMFNARKYNIIHFNDATMAALIPAIRLFSRARISFTVHGLDILYEKFGYQRIIPGSLKKADRVFAVSWHARQLCIEKGIPPEKLVVIPNGINLELVPRNSPQEQKDVLDKFGIVPAGRKVLFSVGRLIKRKGFAWFLENVFPLLPHETIHIIAGRGAELPALKELADRLGLEGRVFFPGYVTDEEKNCLYQAADLFIMPNITSKNDPEGFGIVILEAGIYGLPVIASRIEGIQDAVIEGVTGRLVPEMDARAFAAAAQDPQIDREGIIPAVKERFDWNHIALLYRQEFEQLL
;
A
#
# COMPACT_ATOMS: atom_id res chain seq x y z
N MET A 1 26.96 11.00 -3.09
CA MET A 1 26.29 9.78 -3.56
C MET A 1 25.29 10.18 -4.63
N LYS A 2 25.42 9.63 -5.84
CA LYS A 2 24.48 9.89 -6.95
C LYS A 2 23.68 8.63 -7.25
N ILE A 3 22.35 8.73 -7.22
CA ILE A 3 21.41 7.60 -7.39
C ILE A 3 20.61 7.79 -8.68
N LEU A 4 20.44 6.69 -9.44
CA LEU A 4 19.40 6.62 -10.46
C LEU A 4 18.24 5.80 -9.91
N PHE A 5 17.06 6.41 -9.80
CA PHE A 5 15.83 5.74 -9.44
C PHE A 5 15.02 5.40 -10.68
N ILE A 6 14.69 4.11 -10.84
CA ILE A 6 13.94 3.59 -11.99
C ILE A 6 12.59 3.09 -11.54
N ALA A 7 11.51 3.73 -12.00
CA ALA A 7 10.14 3.40 -11.66
C ALA A 7 9.36 2.94 -12.89
N ARG A 8 9.00 1.65 -12.94
CA ARG A 8 8.20 1.05 -14.01
C ARG A 8 6.77 1.60 -14.08
N THR A 9 6.25 2.04 -12.96
CA THR A 9 4.95 2.70 -12.81
C THR A 9 5.13 3.99 -12.02
N TYR A 10 4.48 5.07 -12.49
CA TYR A 10 4.61 6.41 -11.89
C TYR A 10 3.36 7.24 -12.18
N PRO A 11 3.02 8.27 -11.39
CA PRO A 11 1.92 9.18 -11.71
C PRO A 11 2.03 9.75 -13.15
N PRO A 12 0.87 10.01 -13.83
CA PRO A 12 -0.49 10.11 -13.31
C PRO A 12 -1.24 8.78 -13.12
N LEU A 13 -0.58 7.65 -13.22
CA LEU A 13 -1.19 6.36 -12.91
C LEU A 13 -1.57 6.28 -11.43
N ILE A 14 -2.71 5.67 -11.14
CA ILE A 14 -3.27 5.58 -9.79
C ILE A 14 -3.03 4.19 -9.21
N GLY A 15 -2.37 4.12 -8.06
CA GLY A 15 -2.13 2.88 -7.32
C GLY A 15 -1.09 3.07 -6.21
N GLY A 16 -0.97 2.07 -5.34
CA GLY A 16 -0.04 2.11 -4.19
C GLY A 16 1.43 2.16 -4.60
N MET A 17 1.82 1.44 -5.67
CA MET A 17 3.20 1.43 -6.16
C MET A 17 3.58 2.76 -6.84
N GLU A 18 2.65 3.36 -7.57
CA GLU A 18 2.80 4.66 -8.23
C GLU A 18 2.97 5.77 -7.19
N ARG A 19 2.13 5.74 -6.15
CA ARG A 19 2.23 6.67 -5.03
C ARG A 19 3.55 6.49 -4.29
N PHE A 20 3.90 5.26 -3.95
CA PHE A 20 5.20 4.97 -3.33
C PHE A 20 6.36 5.53 -4.16
N ALA A 21 6.38 5.29 -5.47
CA ALA A 21 7.44 5.77 -6.36
C ALA A 21 7.57 7.30 -6.36
N SER A 22 6.44 8.00 -6.38
CA SER A 22 6.40 9.47 -6.31
C SER A 22 6.90 9.98 -4.97
N ASP A 23 6.35 9.46 -3.88
CA ASP A 23 6.71 9.88 -2.52
C ASP A 23 8.18 9.57 -2.20
N PHE A 24 8.66 8.39 -2.60
CA PHE A 24 10.06 7.99 -2.48
C PHE A 24 10.99 9.00 -3.17
N PHE A 25 10.72 9.30 -4.45
CA PHE A 25 11.54 10.24 -5.21
C PHE A 25 11.51 11.64 -4.59
N GLN A 26 10.32 12.16 -4.29
CA GLN A 26 10.16 13.51 -3.74
C GLN A 26 10.86 13.69 -2.39
N ASN A 27 10.76 12.69 -1.50
CA ASN A 27 11.35 12.82 -0.16
C ASN A 27 12.86 12.54 -0.17
N LEU A 28 13.33 11.56 -0.94
CA LEU A 28 14.76 11.28 -1.01
C LEU A 28 15.54 12.39 -1.75
N SER A 29 14.93 13.06 -2.74
CA SER A 29 15.55 14.17 -3.47
C SER A 29 15.80 15.42 -2.62
N LYS A 30 15.13 15.55 -1.47
CA LYS A 30 15.39 16.65 -0.53
C LYS A 30 16.79 16.60 0.08
N THR A 31 17.39 15.40 0.17
CA THR A 31 18.67 15.17 0.90
C THR A 31 19.72 14.41 0.10
N THR A 32 19.39 13.94 -1.10
CA THR A 32 20.26 13.06 -1.90
C THR A 32 20.20 13.45 -3.37
N ASP A 33 21.35 13.40 -4.07
CA ASP A 33 21.41 13.58 -5.52
C ASP A 33 20.82 12.34 -6.19
N ILE A 34 19.56 12.44 -6.63
CA ILE A 34 18.80 11.36 -7.24
C ILE A 34 18.16 11.82 -8.55
N GLU A 35 18.35 11.03 -9.59
CA GLU A 35 17.72 11.22 -10.89
C GLU A 35 16.59 10.19 -11.08
N LEU A 36 15.49 10.60 -11.71
CA LEU A 36 14.33 9.76 -11.96
C LEU A 36 14.26 9.32 -13.43
N LEU A 37 14.11 8.01 -13.65
CA LEU A 37 13.73 7.43 -14.93
C LEU A 37 12.39 6.66 -14.73
N ALA A 38 11.28 7.24 -15.16
CA ALA A 38 9.94 6.69 -14.88
C ALA A 38 9.13 6.41 -16.14
N ASN A 39 8.15 5.49 -16.00
CA ASN A 39 7.12 5.22 -17.01
C ASN A 39 5.75 5.73 -16.54
N PRO A 40 5.28 6.90 -17.04
CA PRO A 40 3.96 7.43 -16.72
C PRO A 40 2.85 6.88 -17.63
N ARG A 41 3.17 6.03 -18.63
CA ARG A 41 2.23 5.57 -19.66
C ARG A 41 1.52 4.27 -19.33
N GLY A 42 1.89 3.62 -18.21
CA GLY A 42 1.25 2.40 -17.76
C GLY A 42 1.63 1.13 -18.51
N LYS A 43 0.73 0.15 -18.47
CA LYS A 43 1.02 -1.24 -18.90
C LYS A 43 1.42 -1.35 -20.38
N GLU A 44 0.86 -0.54 -21.25
CA GLU A 44 1.10 -0.56 -22.70
C GLU A 44 2.54 -0.15 -23.04
N ALA A 45 3.16 0.68 -22.23
CA ALA A 45 4.52 1.17 -22.43
C ALA A 45 5.58 0.37 -21.65
N ILE A 46 5.25 -0.72 -20.97
CA ILE A 46 6.20 -1.48 -20.16
C ILE A 46 7.35 -2.01 -21.02
N LEU A 47 7.07 -2.67 -22.12
CA LEU A 47 8.11 -3.24 -22.98
C LEU A 47 8.99 -2.16 -23.62
N PRO A 48 8.46 -1.09 -24.24
CA PRO A 48 9.27 0.04 -24.67
C PRO A 48 10.09 0.66 -23.54
N PHE A 49 9.55 0.74 -22.33
CA PHE A 49 10.28 1.28 -21.17
C PHE A 49 11.45 0.39 -20.76
N TYR A 50 11.31 -0.93 -20.83
CA TYR A 50 12.45 -1.86 -20.61
C TYR A 50 13.60 -1.60 -21.59
N PHE A 51 13.30 -1.46 -22.89
CA PHE A 51 14.31 -1.12 -23.89
C PHE A 51 14.92 0.27 -23.63
N LYS A 52 14.10 1.26 -23.30
CA LYS A 52 14.58 2.59 -22.91
C LYS A 52 15.55 2.50 -21.72
N CYS A 53 15.20 1.76 -20.66
CA CYS A 53 16.07 1.55 -19.50
C CYS A 53 17.37 0.85 -19.90
N PHE A 54 17.30 -0.21 -20.71
CA PHE A 54 18.50 -0.93 -21.16
C PHE A 54 19.48 -0.02 -21.89
N PHE A 55 19.03 0.71 -22.91
CA PHE A 55 19.87 1.64 -23.66
C PHE A 55 20.36 2.80 -22.81
N TYR A 56 19.50 3.37 -21.98
CA TYR A 56 19.92 4.43 -21.07
C TYR A 56 21.04 3.97 -20.13
N LEU A 57 20.90 2.81 -19.53
CA LEU A 57 21.87 2.24 -18.61
C LEU A 57 23.18 1.86 -19.30
N MET A 58 23.13 1.36 -20.53
CA MET A 58 24.33 1.04 -21.31
C MET A 58 25.29 2.23 -21.45
N PHE A 59 24.73 3.45 -21.62
CA PHE A 59 25.54 4.65 -21.83
C PHE A 59 25.74 5.49 -20.56
N ASN A 60 24.88 5.36 -19.56
CA ASN A 60 24.84 6.27 -18.43
C ASN A 60 25.08 5.61 -17.05
N ALA A 61 25.03 4.29 -16.93
CA ALA A 61 25.10 3.60 -15.64
C ALA A 61 26.38 3.93 -14.84
N ARG A 62 27.48 4.27 -15.51
CA ARG A 62 28.75 4.66 -14.86
C ARG A 62 28.72 6.01 -14.15
N LYS A 63 27.69 6.83 -14.40
CA LYS A 63 27.52 8.15 -13.76
C LYS A 63 26.97 8.03 -12.34
N TYR A 64 26.42 6.87 -11.98
CA TYR A 64 25.74 6.64 -10.72
C TYR A 64 26.52 5.73 -9.80
N ASN A 65 26.45 6.03 -8.50
CA ASN A 65 26.97 5.15 -7.46
C ASN A 65 25.99 3.99 -7.21
N ILE A 66 24.68 4.29 -7.27
CA ILE A 66 23.59 3.33 -7.01
C ILE A 66 22.55 3.42 -8.13
N ILE A 67 22.04 2.27 -8.54
CA ILE A 67 20.87 2.15 -9.41
C ILE A 67 19.80 1.43 -8.57
N HIS A 68 18.74 2.15 -8.25
CA HIS A 68 17.64 1.64 -7.45
C HIS A 68 16.37 1.46 -8.29
N PHE A 69 15.77 0.29 -8.21
CA PHE A 69 14.55 -0.06 -8.93
C PHE A 69 13.34 -0.11 -7.98
N ASN A 70 12.24 0.48 -8.39
CA ASN A 70 11.01 0.55 -7.61
C ASN A 70 10.31 -0.80 -7.42
N ASP A 71 10.58 -1.80 -8.25
CA ASP A 71 9.97 -3.13 -8.14
C ASP A 71 10.87 -4.24 -8.69
N ALA A 72 10.61 -5.47 -8.26
CA ALA A 72 11.39 -6.65 -8.62
C ALA A 72 11.33 -7.00 -10.11
N THR A 73 10.29 -6.58 -10.84
CA THR A 73 10.09 -7.01 -12.24
C THR A 73 11.22 -6.58 -13.15
N MET A 74 11.90 -5.48 -12.81
CA MET A 74 13.05 -4.94 -13.57
C MET A 74 14.37 -5.70 -13.34
N ALA A 75 14.40 -6.72 -12.45
CA ALA A 75 15.64 -7.43 -12.10
C ALA A 75 16.31 -8.16 -13.29
N ALA A 76 15.55 -8.47 -14.35
CA ALA A 76 16.11 -9.02 -15.58
C ALA A 76 17.21 -8.13 -16.23
N LEU A 77 17.27 -6.84 -15.89
CA LEU A 77 18.30 -5.91 -16.37
C LEU A 77 19.66 -6.06 -15.64
N ILE A 78 19.70 -6.69 -14.47
CA ILE A 78 20.93 -6.79 -13.65
C ILE A 78 22.12 -7.37 -14.42
N PRO A 79 22.00 -8.50 -15.14
CA PRO A 79 23.15 -9.07 -15.85
C PRO A 79 23.75 -8.11 -16.87
N ALA A 80 22.88 -7.37 -17.58
CA ALA A 80 23.34 -6.38 -18.55
C ALA A 80 24.03 -5.18 -17.87
N ILE A 81 23.46 -4.67 -16.78
CA ILE A 81 24.05 -3.54 -16.04
C ILE A 81 25.45 -3.89 -15.54
N ARG A 82 25.64 -5.09 -15.02
CA ARG A 82 26.94 -5.57 -14.52
C ARG A 82 28.03 -5.64 -15.60
N LEU A 83 27.67 -5.71 -16.90
CA LEU A 83 28.62 -5.62 -18.00
C LEU A 83 29.14 -4.18 -18.23
N PHE A 84 28.35 -3.18 -17.91
CA PHE A 84 28.62 -1.78 -18.24
C PHE A 84 28.98 -0.92 -17.04
N SER A 85 28.64 -1.35 -15.81
CA SER A 85 28.80 -0.51 -14.61
C SER A 85 29.15 -1.33 -13.37
N ARG A 86 29.88 -0.66 -12.46
CA ARG A 86 30.17 -1.13 -11.10
C ARG A 86 29.20 -0.52 -10.06
N ALA A 87 28.20 0.25 -10.50
CA ALA A 87 27.19 0.82 -9.61
C ALA A 87 26.56 -0.28 -8.75
N ARG A 88 26.25 0.06 -7.49
CA ARG A 88 25.48 -0.82 -6.62
C ARG A 88 24.05 -0.90 -7.13
N ILE A 89 23.46 -2.08 -7.08
CA ILE A 89 22.10 -2.32 -7.58
C ILE A 89 21.20 -2.72 -6.44
N SER A 90 20.10 -1.97 -6.27
CA SER A 90 19.12 -2.26 -5.25
C SER A 90 17.69 -2.23 -5.80
N PHE A 91 16.77 -2.88 -5.07
CA PHE A 91 15.37 -3.00 -5.43
C PHE A 91 14.48 -2.76 -4.21
N THR A 92 13.29 -2.18 -4.43
CA THR A 92 12.17 -2.32 -3.49
C THR A 92 11.26 -3.44 -3.99
N VAL A 93 10.78 -4.30 -3.07
CA VAL A 93 9.85 -5.40 -3.35
C VAL A 93 8.56 -5.16 -2.57
N HIS A 94 7.43 -5.20 -3.29
CA HIS A 94 6.09 -4.91 -2.77
C HIS A 94 5.24 -6.17 -2.50
N GLY A 95 5.79 -7.37 -2.67
CA GLY A 95 5.14 -8.65 -2.46
C GLY A 95 4.63 -9.28 -3.73
N LEU A 96 3.60 -8.72 -4.36
CA LEU A 96 3.05 -9.27 -5.61
C LEU A 96 4.07 -9.32 -6.75
N ASP A 97 4.96 -8.35 -6.83
CA ASP A 97 5.97 -8.21 -7.88
C ASP A 97 7.02 -9.34 -7.89
N ILE A 98 7.14 -10.13 -6.84
CA ILE A 98 8.00 -11.32 -6.81
C ILE A 98 7.22 -12.63 -7.05
N LEU A 99 5.89 -12.58 -7.04
CA LEU A 99 5.02 -13.74 -7.13
C LEU A 99 4.41 -14.00 -8.52
N TYR A 100 4.58 -13.11 -9.50
CA TYR A 100 3.96 -13.29 -10.81
C TYR A 100 4.24 -14.66 -11.42
N GLU A 101 3.19 -15.43 -11.74
CA GLU A 101 3.26 -16.77 -12.32
C GLU A 101 3.25 -16.74 -13.87
N LYS A 102 3.96 -15.80 -14.49
CA LYS A 102 4.10 -15.78 -15.94
C LYS A 102 5.25 -16.69 -16.37
N PHE A 103 5.13 -17.25 -17.59
CA PHE A 103 6.14 -18.13 -18.16
C PHE A 103 7.55 -17.55 -18.01
N GLY A 104 8.47 -18.32 -17.43
CA GLY A 104 9.86 -17.95 -17.20
C GLY A 104 10.11 -16.93 -16.09
N TYR A 105 9.08 -16.20 -15.63
CA TYR A 105 9.23 -15.14 -14.63
C TYR A 105 9.88 -15.64 -13.34
N GLN A 106 9.33 -16.71 -12.77
CA GLN A 106 9.78 -17.29 -11.50
C GLN A 106 11.22 -17.85 -11.57
N ARG A 107 11.73 -18.12 -12.76
CA ARG A 107 13.12 -18.56 -12.97
C ARG A 107 14.07 -17.36 -13.16
N ILE A 108 13.64 -16.35 -13.91
CA ILE A 108 14.49 -15.22 -14.30
C ILE A 108 14.57 -14.17 -13.18
N ILE A 109 13.44 -13.72 -12.67
CA ILE A 109 13.41 -12.58 -11.76
C ILE A 109 14.04 -12.88 -10.39
N PRO A 110 13.65 -13.95 -9.66
CA PRO A 110 14.33 -14.30 -8.42
C PRO A 110 15.82 -14.62 -8.63
N GLY A 111 16.16 -15.34 -9.72
CA GLY A 111 17.54 -15.66 -10.08
C GLY A 111 18.41 -14.43 -10.36
N SER A 112 17.82 -13.39 -10.95
CA SER A 112 18.51 -12.11 -11.19
C SER A 112 18.56 -11.27 -9.90
N LEU A 113 17.48 -11.23 -9.13
CA LEU A 113 17.38 -10.45 -7.89
C LEU A 113 18.41 -10.90 -6.84
N LYS A 114 18.77 -12.19 -6.81
CA LYS A 114 19.87 -12.71 -5.99
C LYS A 114 21.23 -12.02 -6.25
N LYS A 115 21.40 -11.44 -7.45
CA LYS A 115 22.61 -10.72 -7.86
C LYS A 115 22.58 -9.22 -7.50
N ALA A 116 21.47 -8.73 -6.94
CA ALA A 116 21.41 -7.38 -6.39
C ALA A 116 22.32 -7.23 -5.17
N ASP A 117 22.76 -6.02 -4.87
CA ASP A 117 23.57 -5.73 -3.68
C ASP A 117 22.68 -5.58 -2.45
N ARG A 118 21.46 -5.03 -2.61
CA ARG A 118 20.47 -4.88 -1.54
C ARG A 118 19.04 -5.01 -2.09
N VAL A 119 18.16 -5.58 -1.30
CA VAL A 119 16.72 -5.67 -1.60
C VAL A 119 15.94 -5.16 -0.40
N PHE A 120 15.16 -4.12 -0.60
CA PHE A 120 14.28 -3.54 0.39
C PHE A 120 12.90 -4.19 0.27
N ALA A 121 12.39 -4.73 1.35
CA ALA A 121 11.04 -5.27 1.42
C ALA A 121 10.14 -4.31 2.20
N VAL A 122 8.95 -4.02 1.68
CA VAL A 122 8.02 -3.07 2.32
C VAL A 122 7.36 -3.63 3.59
N SER A 123 7.52 -4.93 3.87
CA SER A 123 6.98 -5.62 5.04
C SER A 123 7.80 -6.87 5.38
N TRP A 124 7.64 -7.38 6.58
CA TRP A 124 8.21 -8.67 6.96
C TRP A 124 7.66 -9.82 6.12
N HIS A 125 6.37 -9.73 5.73
CA HIS A 125 5.79 -10.69 4.80
C HIS A 125 6.47 -10.64 3.41
N ALA A 126 6.66 -9.47 2.84
CA ALA A 126 7.37 -9.32 1.56
C ALA A 126 8.83 -9.82 1.66
N ARG A 127 9.50 -9.59 2.79
CA ARG A 127 10.82 -10.16 3.08
C ARG A 127 10.79 -11.68 3.09
N GLN A 128 9.81 -12.28 3.76
CA GLN A 128 9.67 -13.73 3.82
C GLN A 128 9.46 -14.34 2.42
N LEU A 129 8.62 -13.74 1.60
CA LEU A 129 8.44 -14.14 0.19
C LEU A 129 9.77 -14.09 -0.59
N CYS A 130 10.61 -13.08 -0.36
CA CYS A 130 11.94 -13.01 -0.97
C CYS A 130 12.82 -14.18 -0.54
N ILE A 131 12.84 -14.55 0.75
CA ILE A 131 13.59 -15.68 1.29
C ILE A 131 13.12 -17.00 0.64
N GLU A 132 11.82 -17.21 0.53
CA GLU A 132 11.22 -18.38 -0.12
C GLU A 132 11.59 -18.49 -1.60
N LYS A 133 11.82 -17.37 -2.28
CA LYS A 133 12.37 -17.31 -3.64
C LYS A 133 13.90 -17.44 -3.66
N GLY A 134 14.53 -17.64 -2.51
CA GLY A 134 15.95 -17.92 -2.32
C GLY A 134 16.84 -16.70 -2.43
N ILE A 135 16.32 -15.48 -2.17
CA ILE A 135 17.16 -14.29 -2.02
C ILE A 135 17.85 -14.37 -0.65
N PRO A 136 19.19 -14.17 -0.58
CA PRO A 136 19.94 -14.29 0.66
C PRO A 136 19.43 -13.32 1.74
N PRO A 137 19.15 -13.79 2.98
CA PRO A 137 18.58 -12.95 4.06
C PRO A 137 19.43 -11.73 4.41
N GLU A 138 20.76 -11.82 4.26
CA GLU A 138 21.72 -10.74 4.54
C GLU A 138 21.62 -9.57 3.55
N LYS A 139 20.99 -9.78 2.39
CA LYS A 139 20.72 -8.73 1.40
C LYS A 139 19.36 -8.05 1.60
N LEU A 140 18.54 -8.59 2.49
CA LEU A 140 17.16 -8.15 2.69
C LEU A 140 17.05 -7.21 3.89
N VAL A 141 16.55 -6.02 3.65
CA VAL A 141 16.21 -5.03 4.69
C VAL A 141 14.72 -4.73 4.60
N VAL A 142 14.05 -4.66 5.74
CA VAL A 142 12.65 -4.24 5.80
C VAL A 142 12.61 -2.74 6.06
N ILE A 143 12.04 -2.00 5.11
CA ILE A 143 11.71 -0.58 5.27
C ILE A 143 10.24 -0.41 4.89
N PRO A 144 9.36 -0.05 5.83
CA PRO A 144 7.94 0.07 5.56
C PRO A 144 7.64 1.22 4.59
N ASN A 145 6.43 1.21 4.04
CA ASN A 145 5.95 2.37 3.28
C ASN A 145 5.81 3.59 4.19
N GLY A 146 6.11 4.75 3.64
CA GLY A 146 5.90 6.03 4.31
C GLY A 146 4.56 6.68 3.96
N ILE A 147 4.19 7.69 4.75
CA ILE A 147 3.05 8.58 4.50
C ILE A 147 3.50 10.05 4.69
N ASN A 148 3.04 10.95 3.82
CA ASN A 148 3.31 12.38 3.92
C ASN A 148 2.29 13.03 4.87
N LEU A 149 2.75 13.47 6.03
CA LEU A 149 1.93 14.11 7.05
C LEU A 149 1.70 15.62 6.81
N GLU A 150 2.59 16.26 6.06
CA GLU A 150 2.51 17.69 5.76
C GLU A 150 1.34 18.05 4.82
N LEU A 151 0.81 17.06 4.10
CA LEU A 151 -0.23 17.23 3.09
C LEU A 151 -1.61 16.76 3.56
N VAL A 152 -1.85 16.68 4.87
CA VAL A 152 -3.15 16.21 5.40
C VAL A 152 -4.15 17.36 5.43
N PRO A 153 -5.07 17.44 4.46
CA PRO A 153 -6.10 18.48 4.48
C PRO A 153 -7.07 18.21 5.63
N ARG A 154 -7.38 19.27 6.37
CA ARG A 154 -8.49 19.24 7.33
C ARG A 154 -9.71 19.86 6.66
N ASN A 155 -10.61 19.01 6.23
CA ASN A 155 -11.86 19.45 5.61
C ASN A 155 -12.80 20.03 6.68
N SER A 156 -13.48 21.10 6.34
CA SER A 156 -14.51 21.69 7.19
C SER A 156 -15.68 20.71 7.38
N PRO A 157 -16.48 20.85 8.45
CA PRO A 157 -17.69 20.06 8.63
C PRO A 157 -18.66 20.17 7.45
N GLN A 158 -18.70 21.32 6.77
CA GLN A 158 -19.56 21.51 5.59
C GLN A 158 -19.06 20.71 4.39
N GLU A 159 -17.75 20.72 4.09
CA GLU A 159 -17.16 19.91 3.00
C GLU A 159 -17.37 18.41 3.23
N GLN A 160 -17.21 17.94 4.49
CA GLN A 160 -17.49 16.54 4.83
C GLN A 160 -18.97 16.21 4.59
N LYS A 161 -19.88 17.10 5.01
CA LYS A 161 -21.30 16.93 4.81
C LYS A 161 -21.66 16.91 3.31
N ASP A 162 -21.10 17.81 2.52
CA ASP A 162 -21.38 17.89 1.07
C ASP A 162 -20.95 16.59 0.35
N VAL A 163 -19.82 15.99 0.76
CA VAL A 163 -19.36 14.69 0.24
C VAL A 163 -20.29 13.56 0.65
N LEU A 164 -20.72 13.52 1.90
CA LEU A 164 -21.65 12.51 2.39
C LEU A 164 -23.02 12.64 1.67
N ASP A 165 -23.55 13.85 1.56
CA ASP A 165 -24.83 14.14 0.87
C ASP A 165 -24.75 13.74 -0.62
N LYS A 166 -23.62 14.01 -1.31
CA LYS A 166 -23.37 13.58 -2.67
C LYS A 166 -23.56 12.08 -2.88
N PHE A 167 -23.17 11.28 -1.90
CA PHE A 167 -23.29 9.81 -1.94
C PHE A 167 -24.55 9.26 -1.25
N GLY A 168 -25.46 10.14 -0.84
CA GLY A 168 -26.68 9.77 -0.15
C GLY A 168 -26.46 9.19 1.25
N ILE A 169 -25.33 9.53 1.89
CA ILE A 169 -24.94 9.02 3.20
C ILE A 169 -25.38 9.99 4.28
N VAL A 170 -26.26 9.55 5.16
CA VAL A 170 -26.73 10.32 6.32
C VAL A 170 -26.29 9.61 7.59
N PRO A 171 -25.22 10.05 8.27
CA PRO A 171 -24.74 9.42 9.50
C PRO A 171 -25.79 9.46 10.63
N ALA A 172 -26.40 10.62 10.86
CA ALA A 172 -27.48 10.80 11.87
C ALA A 172 -27.15 10.23 13.26
N GLY A 173 -25.89 10.37 13.71
CA GLY A 173 -25.41 9.81 14.98
C GLY A 173 -25.08 8.32 14.96
N ARG A 174 -25.18 7.67 13.79
CA ARG A 174 -24.81 6.26 13.59
C ARG A 174 -23.29 6.10 13.56
N LYS A 175 -22.81 4.94 13.98
CA LYS A 175 -21.39 4.58 13.88
C LYS A 175 -21.01 4.35 12.42
N VAL A 176 -19.99 5.06 11.94
CA VAL A 176 -19.53 5.03 10.55
C VAL A 176 -18.28 4.18 10.42
N LEU A 177 -18.39 3.06 9.72
CA LEU A 177 -17.26 2.26 9.27
C LEU A 177 -16.84 2.70 7.86
N PHE A 178 -15.55 2.79 7.60
CA PHE A 178 -15.03 3.13 6.29
C PHE A 178 -14.03 2.09 5.79
N SER A 179 -14.10 1.80 4.50
CA SER A 179 -13.14 0.98 3.78
C SER A 179 -12.89 1.57 2.40
N VAL A 180 -11.64 1.54 1.93
CA VAL A 180 -11.31 2.00 0.58
C VAL A 180 -10.26 1.12 -0.07
N GLY A 181 -10.42 0.86 -1.38
CA GLY A 181 -9.45 0.11 -2.16
C GLY A 181 -10.06 -0.59 -3.38
N ARG A 182 -9.28 -1.48 -4.00
CA ARG A 182 -9.78 -2.30 -5.11
C ARG A 182 -10.84 -3.29 -4.60
N LEU A 183 -12.01 -3.32 -5.20
CA LEU A 183 -13.09 -4.23 -4.83
C LEU A 183 -12.85 -5.60 -5.51
N ILE A 184 -12.04 -6.42 -4.85
CA ILE A 184 -11.64 -7.77 -5.28
C ILE A 184 -11.75 -8.74 -4.11
N LYS A 185 -11.85 -10.04 -4.38
CA LYS A 185 -12.17 -11.10 -3.40
C LYS A 185 -11.29 -11.02 -2.14
N ARG A 186 -9.96 -10.86 -2.31
CA ARG A 186 -9.04 -10.82 -1.16
C ARG A 186 -9.25 -9.66 -0.19
N LYS A 187 -9.99 -8.62 -0.57
CA LYS A 187 -10.36 -7.53 0.34
C LYS A 187 -11.42 -7.92 1.37
N GLY A 188 -12.05 -9.09 1.21
CA GLY A 188 -12.90 -9.71 2.22
C GLY A 188 -14.24 -9.02 2.48
N PHE A 189 -14.64 -8.05 1.63
CA PHE A 189 -15.86 -7.26 1.88
C PHE A 189 -17.12 -8.11 1.88
N ALA A 190 -17.23 -9.09 0.96
CA ALA A 190 -18.38 -10.00 0.95
C ALA A 190 -18.47 -10.80 2.24
N TRP A 191 -17.36 -11.39 2.68
CA TRP A 191 -17.29 -12.12 3.94
C TRP A 191 -17.66 -11.22 5.14
N PHE A 192 -17.17 -9.98 5.17
CA PHE A 192 -17.48 -9.03 6.24
C PHE A 192 -18.97 -8.70 6.30
N LEU A 193 -19.60 -8.44 5.15
CA LEU A 193 -21.02 -8.14 5.06
C LEU A 193 -21.90 -9.33 5.46
N GLU A 194 -21.49 -10.55 5.12
CA GLU A 194 -22.25 -11.77 5.44
C GLU A 194 -22.08 -12.20 6.91
N ASN A 195 -20.88 -12.07 7.47
CA ASN A 195 -20.54 -12.75 8.73
C ASN A 195 -20.30 -11.77 9.91
N VAL A 196 -19.78 -10.57 9.64
CA VAL A 196 -19.44 -9.60 10.70
C VAL A 196 -20.55 -8.54 10.85
N PHE A 197 -20.98 -7.97 9.73
CA PHE A 197 -21.91 -6.84 9.76
C PHE A 197 -23.25 -7.13 10.46
N PRO A 198 -23.84 -8.36 10.36
CA PRO A 198 -25.02 -8.73 11.13
C PRO A 198 -24.83 -8.80 12.64
N LEU A 199 -23.59 -8.91 13.12
CA LEU A 199 -23.24 -8.90 14.56
C LEU A 199 -23.05 -7.50 15.12
N LEU A 200 -23.04 -6.48 14.27
CA LEU A 200 -22.89 -5.08 14.67
C LEU A 200 -24.25 -4.45 15.01
N PRO A 201 -24.27 -3.41 15.87
CA PRO A 201 -25.49 -2.67 16.16
C PRO A 201 -26.18 -2.18 14.88
N HIS A 202 -27.52 -2.14 14.91
CA HIS A 202 -28.33 -1.73 13.75
C HIS A 202 -28.02 -0.30 13.27
N GLU A 203 -27.57 0.55 14.16
CA GLU A 203 -27.17 1.93 13.89
C GLU A 203 -25.77 2.04 13.26
N THR A 204 -25.15 0.91 12.91
CA THR A 204 -23.87 0.92 12.20
C THR A 204 -24.09 1.06 10.71
N ILE A 205 -23.32 1.95 10.07
CA ILE A 205 -23.24 2.05 8.61
C ILE A 205 -21.82 1.73 8.13
N HIS A 206 -21.71 1.24 6.91
CA HIS A 206 -20.41 0.93 6.30
C HIS A 206 -20.30 1.57 4.91
N ILE A 207 -19.30 2.40 4.72
CA ILE A 207 -18.96 3.03 3.44
C ILE A 207 -17.81 2.23 2.82
N ILE A 208 -18.02 1.62 1.66
CA ILE A 208 -17.03 0.81 0.93
C ILE A 208 -16.72 1.51 -0.39
N ALA A 209 -15.66 2.30 -0.42
CA ALA A 209 -15.24 3.06 -1.59
C ALA A 209 -14.24 2.30 -2.45
N GLY A 210 -14.35 2.48 -3.77
CA GLY A 210 -13.41 1.91 -4.73
C GLY A 210 -14.09 1.28 -5.95
N ARG A 211 -13.24 0.72 -6.84
CA ARG A 211 -13.67 -0.01 -8.04
C ARG A 211 -13.08 -1.40 -8.06
N GLY A 212 -13.74 -2.33 -8.73
CA GLY A 212 -13.26 -3.69 -8.91
C GLY A 212 -14.33 -4.64 -9.39
N ALA A 213 -13.91 -5.85 -9.74
CA ALA A 213 -14.80 -6.87 -10.31
C ALA A 213 -15.90 -7.34 -9.32
N GLU A 214 -15.66 -7.18 -8.01
CA GLU A 214 -16.61 -7.60 -6.98
C GLU A 214 -17.75 -6.59 -6.74
N LEU A 215 -17.67 -5.34 -7.27
CA LEU A 215 -18.67 -4.31 -6.97
C LEU A 215 -20.11 -4.74 -7.30
N PRO A 216 -20.43 -5.34 -8.46
CA PRO A 216 -21.78 -5.80 -8.74
C PRO A 216 -22.27 -6.85 -7.73
N ALA A 217 -21.45 -7.86 -7.46
CA ALA A 217 -21.77 -8.94 -6.51
C ALA A 217 -21.94 -8.41 -5.06
N LEU A 218 -21.14 -7.40 -4.65
CA LEU A 218 -21.28 -6.78 -3.33
C LEU A 218 -22.61 -6.02 -3.19
N LYS A 219 -23.06 -5.34 -4.26
CA LYS A 219 -24.37 -4.66 -4.25
C LYS A 219 -25.50 -5.65 -4.14
N GLU A 220 -25.50 -6.68 -4.99
CA GLU A 220 -26.51 -7.78 -4.94
C GLU A 220 -26.52 -8.48 -3.57
N LEU A 221 -25.36 -8.65 -2.95
CA LEU A 221 -25.24 -9.20 -1.60
C LEU A 221 -25.89 -8.29 -0.56
N ALA A 222 -25.59 -6.98 -0.61
CA ALA A 222 -26.16 -6.00 0.31
C ALA A 222 -27.69 -5.94 0.20
N ASP A 223 -28.23 -5.96 -1.03
CA ASP A 223 -29.67 -6.00 -1.29
C ASP A 223 -30.30 -7.27 -0.72
N ARG A 224 -29.70 -8.43 -0.98
CA ARG A 224 -30.17 -9.74 -0.46
C ARG A 224 -30.17 -9.82 1.07
N LEU A 225 -29.22 -9.13 1.72
CA LEU A 225 -29.12 -9.07 3.18
C LEU A 225 -29.98 -7.94 3.79
N GLY A 226 -30.69 -7.15 2.98
CA GLY A 226 -31.53 -6.05 3.46
C GLY A 226 -30.71 -4.91 4.09
N LEU A 227 -29.53 -4.62 3.54
CA LEU A 227 -28.60 -3.60 4.07
C LEU A 227 -28.75 -2.23 3.43
N GLU A 228 -29.86 -1.94 2.76
CA GLU A 228 -30.18 -0.63 2.21
C GLU A 228 -30.13 0.44 3.30
N GLY A 229 -29.53 1.59 3.00
CA GLY A 229 -29.34 2.69 3.97
C GLY A 229 -28.36 2.40 5.10
N ARG A 230 -27.71 1.22 5.08
CA ARG A 230 -26.65 0.85 6.01
C ARG A 230 -25.30 0.57 5.35
N VAL A 231 -25.29 0.09 4.10
CA VAL A 231 -24.06 -0.12 3.34
C VAL A 231 -24.09 0.75 2.09
N PHE A 232 -23.02 1.51 1.87
CA PHE A 232 -22.92 2.46 0.78
C PHE A 232 -21.71 2.14 -0.09
N PHE A 233 -21.89 2.19 -1.42
CA PHE A 233 -20.86 1.93 -2.41
C PHE A 233 -20.67 3.18 -3.30
N PRO A 234 -19.90 4.20 -2.85
CA PRO A 234 -19.64 5.42 -3.63
C PRO A 234 -18.97 5.17 -4.99
N GLY A 235 -18.36 3.99 -5.15
CA GLY A 235 -17.51 3.72 -6.31
C GLY A 235 -16.15 4.40 -6.16
N TYR A 236 -15.59 4.89 -7.26
CA TYR A 236 -14.35 5.67 -7.22
C TYR A 236 -14.61 7.03 -6.53
N VAL A 237 -13.74 7.36 -5.61
CA VAL A 237 -13.71 8.66 -4.92
C VAL A 237 -12.41 9.39 -5.24
N THR A 238 -12.44 10.70 -5.37
CA THR A 238 -11.24 11.53 -5.52
C THR A 238 -10.44 11.56 -4.22
N ASP A 239 -9.23 12.09 -4.23
CA ASP A 239 -8.44 12.20 -2.99
C ASP A 239 -9.11 13.14 -1.99
N GLU A 240 -9.74 14.24 -2.45
CA GLU A 240 -10.49 15.16 -1.61
C GLU A 240 -11.71 14.48 -0.96
N GLU A 241 -12.48 13.74 -1.73
CA GLU A 241 -13.63 12.97 -1.24
C GLU A 241 -13.19 11.89 -0.24
N LYS A 242 -12.11 11.18 -0.56
CA LYS A 242 -11.52 10.16 0.32
C LYS A 242 -11.09 10.76 1.67
N ASN A 243 -10.48 11.94 1.64
CA ASN A 243 -10.08 12.66 2.86
C ASN A 243 -11.28 13.02 3.72
N CYS A 244 -12.38 13.50 3.12
CA CYS A 244 -13.63 13.75 3.85
C CYS A 244 -14.19 12.47 4.48
N LEU A 245 -14.17 11.34 3.74
CA LEU A 245 -14.68 10.06 4.24
C LEU A 245 -13.83 9.50 5.40
N TYR A 246 -12.48 9.65 5.37
CA TYR A 246 -11.65 9.30 6.53
C TYR A 246 -11.99 10.13 7.77
N GLN A 247 -12.24 11.44 7.59
CA GLN A 247 -12.56 12.34 8.70
C GLN A 247 -13.97 12.14 9.25
N ALA A 248 -14.91 11.70 8.40
CA ALA A 248 -16.29 11.44 8.78
C ALA A 248 -16.50 10.06 9.44
N ALA A 249 -15.51 9.18 9.37
CA ALA A 249 -15.60 7.81 9.88
C ALA A 249 -15.19 7.69 11.35
N ASP A 250 -15.74 6.67 12.01
CA ASP A 250 -15.37 6.27 13.36
C ASP A 250 -14.31 5.19 13.39
N LEU A 251 -14.31 4.29 12.39
CA LEU A 251 -13.36 3.19 12.26
C LEU A 251 -13.02 2.92 10.79
N PHE A 252 -11.78 2.58 10.53
CA PHE A 252 -11.35 2.00 9.26
C PHE A 252 -11.35 0.47 9.34
N ILE A 253 -12.01 -0.19 8.38
CA ILE A 253 -12.15 -1.65 8.35
C ILE A 253 -11.37 -2.22 7.16
N MET A 254 -10.49 -3.18 7.44
CA MET A 254 -9.71 -3.89 6.41
C MET A 254 -9.77 -5.42 6.62
N PRO A 255 -10.86 -6.08 6.22
CA PRO A 255 -11.16 -7.47 6.53
C PRO A 255 -10.55 -8.42 5.49
N ASN A 256 -9.33 -8.16 5.08
CA ASN A 256 -8.67 -8.93 4.01
C ASN A 256 -8.61 -10.43 4.33
N ILE A 257 -8.64 -11.23 3.27
CA ILE A 257 -8.49 -12.70 3.30
C ILE A 257 -7.19 -13.06 2.58
N THR A 258 -6.47 -14.03 3.09
CA THR A 258 -5.21 -14.53 2.52
C THR A 258 -5.41 -14.97 1.07
N SER A 259 -4.50 -14.52 0.21
CA SER A 259 -4.48 -14.90 -1.21
C SER A 259 -3.08 -15.36 -1.62
N LYS A 260 -2.97 -16.61 -2.08
CA LYS A 260 -1.69 -17.19 -2.48
C LYS A 260 -0.96 -16.39 -3.58
N ASN A 261 -1.73 -15.82 -4.52
CA ASN A 261 -1.18 -15.23 -5.74
C ASN A 261 -1.32 -13.69 -5.80
N ASP A 262 -2.00 -13.08 -4.82
CA ASP A 262 -2.19 -11.63 -4.73
C ASP A 262 -2.21 -11.20 -3.25
N PRO A 263 -1.09 -11.34 -2.49
CA PRO A 263 -1.04 -10.95 -1.09
C PRO A 263 -1.11 -9.42 -0.95
N GLU A 264 -1.55 -8.97 0.22
CA GLU A 264 -1.44 -7.56 0.59
C GLU A 264 0.01 -7.23 0.98
N GLY A 265 0.69 -6.45 0.17
CA GLY A 265 2.11 -6.13 0.40
C GLY A 265 2.36 -5.32 1.66
N PHE A 266 1.45 -4.37 1.98
CA PHE A 266 1.57 -3.52 3.17
C PHE A 266 0.21 -2.95 3.65
N GLY A 267 -0.60 -2.38 2.74
CA GLY A 267 -1.87 -1.74 3.10
C GLY A 267 -1.72 -0.25 3.44
N ILE A 268 -1.22 0.55 2.50
CA ILE A 268 -0.99 2.01 2.71
C ILE A 268 -2.22 2.77 3.18
N VAL A 269 -3.42 2.30 2.85
CA VAL A 269 -4.71 2.89 3.30
C VAL A 269 -4.86 2.87 4.84
N ILE A 270 -4.14 1.99 5.54
CA ILE A 270 -4.06 1.96 7.00
C ILE A 270 -3.33 3.21 7.50
N LEU A 271 -2.23 3.58 6.85
CA LEU A 271 -1.51 4.80 7.20
C LEU A 271 -2.34 6.04 6.86
N GLU A 272 -3.07 5.99 5.72
CA GLU A 272 -4.01 7.06 5.36
C GLU A 272 -5.08 7.24 6.43
N ALA A 273 -5.67 6.18 6.97
CA ALA A 273 -6.59 6.27 8.11
C ALA A 273 -5.90 6.87 9.35
N GLY A 274 -4.69 6.41 9.64
CA GLY A 274 -3.92 6.82 10.82
C GLY A 274 -3.58 8.31 10.85
N ILE A 275 -3.30 8.95 9.70
CA ILE A 275 -3.04 10.41 9.65
C ILE A 275 -4.26 11.27 9.99
N TYR A 276 -5.47 10.70 9.93
CA TYR A 276 -6.71 11.33 10.40
C TYR A 276 -7.09 10.94 11.83
N GLY A 277 -6.23 10.18 12.54
CA GLY A 277 -6.56 9.68 13.87
C GLY A 277 -7.68 8.65 13.87
N LEU A 278 -7.90 7.96 12.74
CA LEU A 278 -8.95 6.98 12.59
C LEU A 278 -8.44 5.60 13.00
N PRO A 279 -9.01 4.97 14.06
CA PRO A 279 -8.61 3.63 14.48
C PRO A 279 -8.89 2.59 13.40
N VAL A 280 -7.99 1.62 13.28
CA VAL A 280 -8.05 0.56 12.25
C VAL A 280 -8.42 -0.78 12.89
N ILE A 281 -9.38 -1.51 12.31
CA ILE A 281 -9.60 -2.93 12.59
C ILE A 281 -9.28 -3.71 11.32
N ALA A 282 -8.28 -4.58 11.39
CA ALA A 282 -7.79 -5.27 10.22
C ALA A 282 -7.48 -6.75 10.48
N SER A 283 -7.50 -7.57 9.42
CA SER A 283 -7.07 -8.96 9.50
C SER A 283 -5.57 -9.06 9.83
N ARG A 284 -5.21 -9.97 10.74
CA ARG A 284 -3.83 -10.28 11.10
C ARG A 284 -3.17 -11.17 10.05
N ILE A 285 -2.95 -10.63 8.86
CA ILE A 285 -2.36 -11.36 7.73
C ILE A 285 -1.34 -10.51 6.98
N GLU A 286 -0.42 -11.18 6.32
CA GLU A 286 0.47 -10.63 5.31
C GLU A 286 1.14 -9.31 5.78
N GLY A 287 1.31 -8.33 4.89
CA GLY A 287 1.91 -7.04 5.21
C GLY A 287 1.02 -6.07 6.00
N ILE A 288 -0.25 -6.39 6.21
CA ILE A 288 -1.16 -5.60 7.06
C ILE A 288 -0.61 -5.48 8.49
N GLN A 289 0.01 -6.56 8.99
CA GLN A 289 0.60 -6.62 10.32
C GLN A 289 1.70 -5.58 10.53
N ASP A 290 2.38 -5.18 9.48
CA ASP A 290 3.45 -4.18 9.53
C ASP A 290 2.93 -2.74 9.51
N ALA A 291 1.74 -2.51 8.95
CA ALA A 291 1.11 -1.20 8.84
C ALA A 291 0.32 -0.79 10.10
N VAL A 292 -0.15 -1.76 10.89
CA VAL A 292 -0.86 -1.49 12.15
C VAL A 292 0.12 -1.52 13.32
N ILE A 293 0.09 -0.50 14.16
CA ILE A 293 0.74 -0.53 15.48
C ILE A 293 -0.32 -1.04 16.47
N GLU A 294 -0.24 -2.33 16.79
CA GLU A 294 -1.23 -3.05 17.63
C GLU A 294 -1.47 -2.33 18.95
N GLY A 295 -2.75 -2.07 19.28
CA GLY A 295 -3.16 -1.39 20.49
C GLY A 295 -2.95 0.13 20.48
N VAL A 296 -2.35 0.70 19.43
CA VAL A 296 -2.07 2.14 19.30
C VAL A 296 -2.83 2.73 18.10
N THR A 297 -2.55 2.24 16.89
CA THR A 297 -3.24 2.73 15.68
C THR A 297 -4.42 1.87 15.28
N GLY A 298 -4.54 0.66 15.83
CA GLY A 298 -5.61 -0.26 15.51
C GLY A 298 -5.47 -1.61 16.21
N ARG A 299 -6.39 -2.52 15.86
CA ARG A 299 -6.42 -3.90 16.33
C ARG A 299 -6.31 -4.86 15.14
N LEU A 300 -5.43 -5.85 15.29
CA LEU A 300 -5.30 -6.96 14.36
C LEU A 300 -6.12 -8.15 14.85
N VAL A 301 -7.04 -8.61 14.03
CA VAL A 301 -7.99 -9.67 14.33
C VAL A 301 -7.64 -10.92 13.52
N PRO A 302 -7.78 -12.14 14.06
CA PRO A 302 -7.61 -13.34 13.26
C PRO A 302 -8.46 -13.32 11.99
N GLU A 303 -7.86 -13.77 10.89
CA GLU A 303 -8.55 -13.84 9.60
C GLU A 303 -9.84 -14.65 9.72
N MET A 304 -10.92 -14.15 9.12
CA MET A 304 -12.24 -14.81 9.09
C MET A 304 -12.85 -15.11 10.48
N ASP A 305 -12.38 -14.46 11.54
CA ASP A 305 -13.03 -14.53 12.85
C ASP A 305 -14.07 -13.39 12.99
N ALA A 306 -15.32 -13.72 12.65
CA ALA A 306 -16.41 -12.75 12.65
C ALA A 306 -16.70 -12.17 14.04
N ARG A 307 -16.59 -12.99 15.09
CA ARG A 307 -16.86 -12.54 16.47
C ARG A 307 -15.78 -11.59 16.96
N ALA A 308 -14.51 -11.92 16.71
CA ALA A 308 -13.40 -11.06 17.06
C ALA A 308 -13.46 -9.72 16.30
N PHE A 309 -13.80 -9.73 14.99
CA PHE A 309 -14.02 -8.50 14.23
C PHE A 309 -15.16 -7.66 14.78
N ALA A 310 -16.31 -8.26 15.07
CA ALA A 310 -17.46 -7.55 15.62
C ALA A 310 -17.14 -6.94 17.00
N ALA A 311 -16.48 -7.69 17.87
CA ALA A 311 -16.06 -7.19 19.19
C ALA A 311 -15.09 -6.00 19.08
N ALA A 312 -14.05 -6.12 18.24
CA ALA A 312 -13.09 -5.05 18.00
C ALA A 312 -13.73 -3.81 17.34
N ALA A 313 -14.70 -4.00 16.44
CA ALA A 313 -15.42 -2.90 15.80
C ALA A 313 -16.39 -2.20 16.75
N GLN A 314 -16.94 -2.90 17.75
CA GLN A 314 -17.81 -2.29 18.77
C GLN A 314 -17.02 -1.51 19.81
N ASP A 315 -15.91 -2.08 20.29
CA ASP A 315 -15.01 -1.45 21.26
C ASP A 315 -13.53 -1.69 20.86
N PRO A 316 -12.95 -0.78 20.07
CA PRO A 316 -11.57 -0.91 19.61
C PRO A 316 -10.55 -0.75 20.74
N GLN A 317 -10.89 -0.08 21.84
CA GLN A 317 -9.98 0.25 22.96
C GLN A 317 -8.69 0.94 22.47
N ILE A 318 -8.84 1.91 21.58
CA ILE A 318 -7.76 2.71 21.00
C ILE A 318 -7.94 4.16 21.41
N ASP A 319 -6.89 4.74 21.97
CA ASP A 319 -6.83 6.19 22.19
C ASP A 319 -6.55 6.90 20.87
N ARG A 320 -7.54 7.65 20.37
CA ARG A 320 -7.43 8.36 19.08
C ARG A 320 -6.34 9.44 19.08
N GLU A 321 -6.04 10.05 20.22
CA GLU A 321 -5.03 11.11 20.34
C GLU A 321 -3.62 10.55 20.11
N GLY A 322 -3.38 9.29 20.45
CA GLY A 322 -2.12 8.59 20.26
C GLY A 322 -1.83 8.15 18.83
N ILE A 323 -2.85 8.07 17.95
CA ILE A 323 -2.70 7.49 16.60
C ILE A 323 -1.77 8.33 15.73
N ILE A 324 -2.06 9.61 15.55
CA ILE A 324 -1.27 10.51 14.66
C ILE A 324 0.19 10.59 15.09
N PRO A 325 0.52 10.81 16.39
CA PRO A 325 1.90 10.78 16.85
C PRO A 325 2.63 9.47 16.53
N ALA A 326 1.99 8.31 16.75
CA ALA A 326 2.58 7.01 16.48
C ALA A 326 2.82 6.76 14.98
N VAL A 327 1.87 7.16 14.12
CA VAL A 327 2.05 7.09 12.66
C VAL A 327 3.19 8.00 12.21
N LYS A 328 3.27 9.20 12.76
CA LYS A 328 4.34 10.16 12.47
C LYS A 328 5.72 9.60 12.84
N GLU A 329 5.85 9.07 14.03
CA GLU A 329 7.12 8.53 14.51
C GLU A 329 7.63 7.39 13.63
N ARG A 330 6.73 6.48 13.22
CA ARG A 330 7.12 5.24 12.56
C ARG A 330 7.10 5.31 11.04
N PHE A 331 6.21 6.12 10.43
CA PHE A 331 5.89 6.05 9.01
C PHE A 331 6.00 7.39 8.26
N ASP A 332 6.47 8.48 8.91
CA ASP A 332 6.72 9.74 8.21
C ASP A 332 7.76 9.53 7.11
N TRP A 333 7.50 10.04 5.90
CA TRP A 333 8.43 9.93 4.80
C TRP A 333 9.80 10.57 5.08
N ASN A 334 9.89 11.59 5.94
CA ASN A 334 11.17 12.15 6.33
C ASN A 334 12.02 11.11 7.09
N HIS A 335 11.39 10.32 7.97
CA HIS A 335 12.04 9.21 8.66
C HIS A 335 12.38 8.06 7.70
N ILE A 336 11.43 7.63 6.88
CA ILE A 336 11.61 6.54 5.91
C ILE A 336 12.71 6.85 4.90
N ALA A 337 12.75 8.07 4.36
CA ALA A 337 13.81 8.49 3.45
C ALA A 337 15.21 8.46 4.09
N LEU A 338 15.29 8.80 5.39
CA LEU A 338 16.54 8.69 6.14
C LEU A 338 17.01 7.24 6.26
N LEU A 339 16.11 6.28 6.53
CA LEU A 339 16.45 4.86 6.56
C LEU A 339 16.99 4.37 5.21
N TYR A 340 16.32 4.72 4.11
CA TYR A 340 16.82 4.38 2.77
C TYR A 340 18.19 5.01 2.49
N ARG A 341 18.39 6.27 2.86
CA ARG A 341 19.66 6.95 2.69
C ARG A 341 20.79 6.25 3.46
N GLN A 342 20.57 5.91 4.71
CA GLN A 342 21.57 5.20 5.55
C GLN A 342 21.96 3.85 4.91
N GLU A 343 20.98 3.09 4.43
CA GLU A 343 21.23 1.82 3.74
C GLU A 343 22.00 2.01 2.42
N PHE A 344 21.72 3.07 1.68
CA PHE A 344 22.47 3.40 0.47
C PHE A 344 23.91 3.81 0.76
N GLU A 345 24.15 4.56 1.85
CA GLU A 345 25.49 4.93 2.29
C GLU A 345 26.31 3.70 2.71
N GLN A 346 25.69 2.69 3.35
CA GLN A 346 26.34 1.42 3.70
C GLN A 346 26.71 0.56 2.47
N LEU A 347 26.11 0.77 1.34
CA LEU A 347 26.43 0.04 0.11
C LEU A 347 27.67 0.55 -0.60
N LEU A 348 28.13 1.75 -0.31
CA LEU A 348 29.28 2.40 -0.95
C LEU A 348 30.59 2.06 -0.29
#